data_871804ad461ff38f3728255ce3dbe904
#
_entry.id   871804ad461ff38f3728255ce3dbe904
#
_cell.length_a   1.000
_cell.length_b   1.000
_cell.length_c   1.000
_cell.angle_alpha   90.00
_cell.angle_beta   90.00
_cell.angle_gamma   90.00
#
_symmetry.space_group_name_H-M   'P 1'
#
loop_
_entity.id
_entity.type
_entity.pdbx_description
1 polymer ?
#
loop_
_entity_poly.entity_id
_entity_poly.type
_entity_poly.pdbx_seq_one_letter_code
_entity_poly.pdbx_strand_id
1 'polypeptide(L)'
;MRRECVSCSTGKFLGLLMIFGLACLMLTHTNKAHSVSDGLAKGIATNEEHKEVTDIGIRFKKLFRRAPRLPPRLSPDEKIFHHNFTGKLNEPNVEEQWKARQQNVKDAFTHAWSGYKKFAMGYDELMPVSRLGVDGLGGLGATVVDALDTAMIMGLDDVVSEASSWIESHLLDRIRQKGQVNLFETTIRVLGGLLSAYHLSGGDQGMTLAQKGPKPTIYLDIAKNLADRLLSAFTSSPTTIPFSDVVLRDSSAHSAPDGLSSTSEVSTLQLEFNYLSAISGDPKYSTEGMKVLAHLKTLPKTEGLVPIYISPHSGEFSGENIRLGSRGDSYYEYLIKVWLQLRDTQDGNFTYLHDMYEEAMRGVKHMLVQKSTPSELVFVGELPVGPKGYLSPKMDHLVCFLPGTLALGATKGLTKEKAMKDNLLTFEDLDNLKLAEDLTKTCFEMYSVTSTGLAPEIAYFHTKDYFESGLDGGNKSSEYVNDIIIKHADRHNLLRPETVESLFVLYRITQDPKYREWGWQIFESFEKYTKVESGGYSSLDDVTTVPPPKRDKMETFFLGETLKYLYLLFGDSSVMPLDKFVFNTEAHPLPIKSS
;
A
#
# COMPACT_ATOMS: atom_id res chain seq x y z
N MET A 1 47.33 -48.00 12.49
CA MET A 1 47.61 -48.59 11.12
C MET A 1 46.64 -48.04 10.14
N ARG A 2 47.22 -47.52 9.02
CA ARG A 2 46.62 -47.08 7.73
C ARG A 2 45.76 -45.82 7.71
N ARG A 3 46.41 -44.87 7.20
CA ARG A 3 46.24 -43.76 6.25
C ARG A 3 45.52 -44.18 4.96
N GLU A 4 44.68 -43.31 4.44
CA GLU A 4 44.43 -43.01 3.02
C GLU A 4 43.20 -42.16 2.93
N CYS A 5 42.97 -41.17 2.11
CA CYS A 5 43.78 -40.34 1.22
C CYS A 5 42.85 -39.16 0.84
N VAL A 6 43.40 -37.97 0.88
CA VAL A 6 42.77 -36.77 0.34
C VAL A 6 43.02 -36.73 -1.14
N SER A 7 41.97 -36.57 -1.98
CA SER A 7 42.17 -36.08 -3.34
C SER A 7 40.86 -35.55 -3.94
N CYS A 8 40.96 -34.34 -4.44
CA CYS A 8 40.25 -33.72 -5.55
C CYS A 8 38.88 -33.09 -5.34
N SER A 9 38.89 -31.77 -5.20
CA SER A 9 37.93 -30.91 -5.88
C SER A 9 38.42 -29.46 -5.98
N THR A 10 39.57 -29.23 -6.61
CA THR A 10 40.07 -27.87 -6.94
C THR A 10 39.73 -27.41 -8.37
N GLY A 11 38.97 -28.20 -9.12
CA GLY A 11 38.65 -27.91 -10.53
C GLY A 11 37.43 -27.01 -10.79
N LYS A 12 36.55 -26.81 -9.83
CA LYS A 12 35.30 -26.04 -10.05
C LYS A 12 35.36 -24.56 -9.61
N PHE A 13 36.39 -24.15 -8.86
CA PHE A 13 36.53 -22.76 -8.41
C PHE A 13 37.28 -21.86 -9.40
N LEU A 14 38.09 -22.42 -10.32
CA LEU A 14 38.77 -21.64 -11.37
C LEU A 14 37.85 -21.25 -12.54
N GLY A 15 36.79 -22.00 -12.80
CA GLY A 15 35.84 -21.74 -13.88
C GLY A 15 34.94 -20.51 -13.62
N LEU A 16 34.59 -20.22 -12.35
CA LEU A 16 33.74 -19.11 -12.01
C LEU A 16 34.48 -17.76 -11.99
N LEU A 17 35.78 -17.76 -11.70
CA LEU A 17 36.61 -16.55 -11.70
C LEU A 17 36.95 -16.05 -13.11
N MET A 18 36.99 -16.94 -14.12
CA MET A 18 37.20 -16.53 -15.51
C MET A 18 35.95 -15.91 -16.18
N ILE A 19 34.74 -16.29 -15.75
CA ILE A 19 33.50 -15.72 -16.29
C ILE A 19 33.26 -14.32 -15.74
N PHE A 20 33.64 -14.03 -14.48
CA PHE A 20 33.57 -12.69 -13.90
C PHE A 20 34.63 -11.74 -14.45
N GLY A 21 35.80 -12.23 -14.81
CA GLY A 21 36.87 -11.44 -15.43
C GLY A 21 36.55 -10.96 -16.85
N LEU A 22 35.83 -11.75 -17.65
CA LEU A 22 35.42 -11.34 -19.00
C LEU A 22 34.25 -10.36 -19.02
N ALA A 23 33.35 -10.40 -18.05
CA ALA A 23 32.24 -9.46 -17.91
C ALA A 23 32.72 -8.04 -17.51
N CYS A 24 33.77 -7.93 -16.67
CA CYS A 24 34.37 -6.64 -16.33
C CYS A 24 35.20 -6.02 -17.45
N LEU A 25 35.77 -6.81 -18.34
CA LEU A 25 36.56 -6.31 -19.48
C LEU A 25 35.67 -5.79 -20.63
N MET A 26 34.44 -6.26 -20.76
CA MET A 26 33.50 -5.74 -21.77
C MET A 26 32.82 -4.42 -21.35
N LEU A 27 32.78 -4.11 -20.06
CA LEU A 27 32.20 -2.84 -19.55
C LEU A 27 33.18 -1.66 -19.54
N THR A 28 34.48 -1.90 -19.76
CA THR A 28 35.49 -0.83 -19.82
C THR A 28 35.85 -0.37 -21.24
N HIS A 29 35.31 -1.00 -22.29
CA HIS A 29 35.64 -0.65 -23.69
C HIS A 29 34.58 0.18 -24.43
N THR A 30 33.48 0.57 -23.80
CA THR A 30 32.43 1.38 -24.46
C THR A 30 32.43 2.88 -24.11
N ASN A 31 33.42 3.36 -23.33
CA ASN A 31 33.51 4.79 -22.95
C ASN A 31 34.78 5.46 -23.42
N LYS A 32 35.13 5.33 -24.72
CA LYS A 32 36.14 6.22 -25.37
C LYS A 32 35.83 6.35 -26.85
N ALA A 33 34.97 7.27 -27.20
CA ALA A 33 35.00 8.00 -28.48
C ALA A 33 33.91 9.09 -28.48
N HIS A 34 34.25 10.29 -28.20
CA HIS A 34 33.87 11.51 -28.90
C HIS A 34 34.21 12.74 -28.06
N SER A 35 35.42 13.19 -28.23
CA SER A 35 35.82 14.59 -28.11
C SER A 35 36.73 14.88 -29.27
N VAL A 36 36.48 15.91 -29.98
CA VAL A 36 37.31 16.76 -30.81
C VAL A 36 36.48 17.32 -31.97
N SER A 37 36.10 18.56 -31.91
CA SER A 37 36.61 19.57 -32.82
C SER A 37 36.06 20.96 -32.47
N ASP A 38 37.01 21.82 -32.08
CA ASP A 38 36.93 23.27 -32.06
C ASP A 38 36.85 23.83 -33.48
N GLY A 39 36.28 25.03 -33.60
CA GLY A 39 36.46 25.83 -34.81
C GLY A 39 35.61 27.10 -34.82
N LEU A 40 36.10 28.15 -34.18
CA LEU A 40 36.17 29.57 -34.59
C LEU A 40 35.27 30.08 -35.72
N ALA A 41 34.56 31.18 -35.45
CA ALA A 41 34.71 32.51 -36.08
C ALA A 41 33.70 33.48 -35.49
N LYS A 42 34.17 34.43 -34.86
CA LYS A 42 34.28 35.88 -34.91
C LYS A 42 33.35 36.58 -35.89
N GLY A 43 32.60 37.57 -35.34
CA GLY A 43 32.68 38.88 -35.90
C GLY A 43 31.38 39.62 -36.12
N ILE A 44 31.26 40.67 -35.38
CA ILE A 44 30.91 42.05 -35.72
C ILE A 44 29.52 42.52 -35.30
N ALA A 45 29.60 43.51 -34.41
CA ALA A 45 28.56 44.41 -33.93
C ALA A 45 28.10 45.42 -34.99
N THR A 46 26.90 45.95 -34.84
CA THR A 46 26.68 47.42 -34.71
C THR A 46 25.20 47.76 -34.58
N ASN A 47 24.96 48.57 -33.55
CA ASN A 47 24.13 49.79 -33.45
C ASN A 47 22.62 49.78 -33.71
N GLU A 48 21.94 50.08 -32.61
CA GLU A 48 21.13 51.28 -32.30
C GLU A 48 20.08 51.74 -33.34
N GLU A 49 18.83 51.85 -32.89
CA GLU A 49 18.19 53.14 -32.61
C GLU A 49 16.78 52.99 -32.07
N HIS A 50 16.51 53.83 -31.08
CA HIS A 50 15.20 54.19 -30.51
C HIS A 50 14.20 54.69 -31.56
N LYS A 51 12.90 54.39 -31.34
CA LYS A 51 11.86 55.44 -31.51
C LYS A 51 10.56 55.10 -30.75
N GLU A 52 10.09 56.16 -30.18
CA GLU A 52 8.94 56.42 -29.33
C GLU A 52 7.56 56.04 -29.90
N VAL A 53 6.72 55.65 -28.99
CA VAL A 53 5.31 56.07 -28.71
C VAL A 53 4.50 56.71 -29.87
N THR A 54 3.37 56.11 -30.19
CA THR A 54 2.10 56.83 -30.36
C THR A 54 0.88 55.93 -30.11
N ASP A 55 0.07 56.49 -29.25
CA ASP A 55 -1.28 56.13 -28.81
C ASP A 55 -2.27 56.16 -30.00
N ILE A 56 -3.01 55.11 -30.23
CA ILE A 56 -4.25 55.18 -31.04
C ILE A 56 -5.30 54.27 -30.40
N GLY A 57 -6.29 54.91 -29.81
CA GLY A 57 -7.52 54.32 -29.33
C GLY A 57 -8.31 53.65 -30.44
N ILE A 58 -8.69 52.41 -30.27
CA ILE A 58 -9.63 51.69 -31.13
C ILE A 58 -10.89 51.28 -30.38
N ARG A 59 -11.98 51.79 -30.90
CA ARG A 59 -13.37 51.63 -30.60
C ARG A 59 -13.78 50.20 -30.24
N PHE A 60 -14.41 50.03 -29.09
CA PHE A 60 -15.22 48.89 -28.78
C PHE A 60 -16.40 48.76 -29.76
N LYS A 61 -16.40 47.78 -30.64
CA LYS A 61 -17.58 47.27 -31.31
C LYS A 61 -18.12 46.09 -30.50
N LYS A 62 -19.28 46.27 -29.87
CA LYS A 62 -20.10 45.19 -29.28
C LYS A 62 -20.53 44.24 -30.41
N LEU A 63 -19.99 43.03 -30.41
CA LEU A 63 -20.52 41.88 -31.16
C LEU A 63 -21.37 41.07 -30.21
N PHE A 64 -22.67 41.23 -30.32
CA PHE A 64 -23.65 40.31 -29.74
C PHE A 64 -23.51 38.96 -30.44
N ARG A 65 -22.89 37.97 -29.79
CA ARG A 65 -22.98 36.56 -30.18
C ARG A 65 -24.32 36.04 -29.68
N ARG A 66 -25.15 35.54 -30.57
CA ARG A 66 -26.39 34.84 -30.28
C ARG A 66 -26.11 33.62 -29.42
N ALA A 67 -26.93 33.42 -28.37
CA ALA A 67 -26.91 32.21 -27.53
C ALA A 67 -27.10 30.94 -28.41
N PRO A 68 -26.47 29.82 -28.07
CA PRO A 68 -26.70 28.57 -28.76
C PRO A 68 -28.19 28.18 -28.66
N ARG A 69 -28.81 27.79 -29.78
CA ARG A 69 -30.14 27.26 -29.81
C ARG A 69 -30.16 25.92 -29.07
N LEU A 70 -30.99 25.77 -28.05
CA LEU A 70 -31.34 24.50 -27.47
C LEU A 70 -31.88 23.55 -28.55
N PRO A 71 -31.55 22.24 -28.49
CA PRO A 71 -32.14 21.27 -29.39
C PRO A 71 -33.67 21.23 -29.20
N PRO A 72 -34.46 20.91 -30.24
CA PRO A 72 -35.91 20.91 -30.16
C PRO A 72 -36.38 19.89 -29.12
N ARG A 73 -37.31 20.29 -28.25
CA ARG A 73 -38.06 19.40 -27.37
C ARG A 73 -38.75 18.34 -28.23
N LEU A 74 -38.44 17.07 -27.99
CA LEU A 74 -39.20 15.96 -28.51
C LEU A 74 -40.64 16.05 -27.99
N SER A 75 -41.61 15.90 -28.89
CA SER A 75 -43.03 15.88 -28.57
C SER A 75 -43.42 14.62 -27.79
N PRO A 76 -44.43 14.67 -26.92
CA PRO A 76 -44.79 13.57 -26.04
C PRO A 76 -45.79 12.60 -26.73
N ASP A 77 -45.44 12.03 -27.89
CA ASP A 77 -46.26 11.01 -28.55
C ASP A 77 -45.38 9.98 -29.26
N GLU A 78 -44.63 9.20 -28.46
CA GLU A 78 -44.24 7.86 -28.87
C GLU A 78 -44.73 6.87 -27.82
N LYS A 79 -45.77 6.12 -28.21
CA LYS A 79 -46.35 5.03 -27.44
C LYS A 79 -45.29 3.98 -27.17
N ILE A 80 -44.79 3.98 -25.92
CA ILE A 80 -44.00 2.88 -25.38
C ILE A 80 -44.95 1.69 -25.25
N PHE A 81 -44.73 0.65 -26.03
CA PHE A 81 -45.36 -0.65 -25.86
C PHE A 81 -45.08 -1.20 -24.48
N HIS A 82 -46.01 -1.03 -23.56
CA HIS A 82 -46.01 -1.78 -22.31
C HIS A 82 -46.32 -3.25 -22.64
N HIS A 83 -45.29 -4.06 -22.74
CA HIS A 83 -45.46 -5.48 -22.50
C HIS A 83 -45.69 -5.67 -20.99
N ASN A 84 -46.97 -5.89 -20.65
CA ASN A 84 -47.34 -6.39 -19.32
C ASN A 84 -46.76 -7.80 -19.15
N PHE A 85 -45.55 -7.91 -18.66
CA PHE A 85 -45.07 -9.11 -18.04
C PHE A 85 -45.48 -9.03 -16.56
N THR A 86 -46.64 -9.57 -16.22
CA THR A 86 -47.04 -9.89 -14.85
C THR A 86 -46.32 -11.16 -14.41
N GLY A 87 -45.06 -11.05 -14.17
CA GLY A 87 -44.23 -12.00 -13.44
C GLY A 87 -43.36 -11.16 -12.51
N LYS A 88 -43.76 -11.03 -11.24
CA LYS A 88 -42.86 -10.59 -10.16
C LYS A 88 -41.77 -11.64 -10.05
N LEU A 89 -40.71 -11.53 -10.84
CA LEU A 89 -39.40 -11.99 -10.47
C LEU A 89 -39.00 -11.04 -9.34
N ASN A 90 -38.91 -11.57 -8.12
CA ASN A 90 -38.30 -10.85 -7.00
C ASN A 90 -36.90 -10.46 -7.44
N GLU A 91 -36.69 -9.17 -7.81
CA GLU A 91 -35.34 -8.65 -7.84
C GLU A 91 -34.78 -8.83 -6.42
N PRO A 92 -33.62 -9.48 -6.25
CA PRO A 92 -33.04 -9.64 -4.93
C PRO A 92 -32.91 -8.24 -4.31
N ASN A 93 -33.34 -8.10 -3.07
CA ASN A 93 -33.12 -6.88 -2.31
C ASN A 93 -31.61 -6.52 -2.43
N VAL A 94 -31.30 -5.26 -2.68
CA VAL A 94 -29.90 -4.78 -2.86
C VAL A 94 -29.02 -5.26 -1.69
N GLU A 95 -29.55 -5.30 -0.47
CA GLU A 95 -28.84 -5.81 0.69
C GLU A 95 -28.54 -7.31 0.59
N GLU A 96 -29.46 -8.11 0.08
CA GLU A 96 -29.25 -9.56 -0.13
C GLU A 96 -28.16 -9.80 -1.18
N GLN A 97 -28.09 -8.97 -2.21
CA GLN A 97 -27.02 -9.03 -3.21
C GLN A 97 -25.66 -8.77 -2.59
N TRP A 98 -25.53 -7.75 -1.72
CA TRP A 98 -24.27 -7.46 -1.05
C TRP A 98 -23.87 -8.55 -0.06
N LYS A 99 -24.81 -9.14 0.65
CA LYS A 99 -24.56 -10.32 1.50
C LYS A 99 -24.06 -11.52 0.69
N ALA A 100 -24.62 -11.76 -0.49
CA ALA A 100 -24.15 -12.82 -1.38
C ALA A 100 -22.72 -12.55 -1.90
N ARG A 101 -22.42 -11.30 -2.29
CA ARG A 101 -21.07 -10.88 -2.69
C ARG A 101 -20.07 -11.00 -1.54
N GLN A 102 -20.46 -10.63 -0.32
CA GLN A 102 -19.65 -10.82 0.88
C GLN A 102 -19.38 -12.31 1.16
N GLN A 103 -20.39 -13.18 0.96
CA GLN A 103 -20.20 -14.63 1.09
C GLN A 103 -19.19 -15.17 0.06
N ASN A 104 -19.21 -14.67 -1.19
CA ASN A 104 -18.24 -15.09 -2.20
C ASN A 104 -16.79 -14.75 -1.78
N VAL A 105 -16.57 -13.61 -1.11
CA VAL A 105 -15.25 -13.27 -0.55
C VAL A 105 -14.85 -14.23 0.55
N LYS A 106 -15.78 -14.62 1.43
CA LYS A 106 -15.57 -15.62 2.47
C LYS A 106 -15.22 -16.99 1.89
N ASP A 107 -15.87 -17.39 0.80
CA ASP A 107 -15.61 -18.63 0.09
C ASP A 107 -14.23 -18.59 -0.59
N ALA A 108 -13.83 -17.44 -1.14
CA ALA A 108 -12.50 -17.21 -1.70
C ALA A 108 -11.41 -17.32 -0.63
N PHE A 109 -11.64 -16.76 0.56
CA PHE A 109 -10.72 -16.91 1.69
C PHE A 109 -10.57 -18.38 2.09
N THR A 110 -11.68 -19.10 2.20
CA THR A 110 -11.68 -20.55 2.54
C THR A 110 -10.91 -21.35 1.48
N HIS A 111 -11.08 -21.03 0.20
CA HIS A 111 -10.34 -21.65 -0.89
C HIS A 111 -8.83 -21.35 -0.80
N ALA A 112 -8.45 -20.10 -0.55
CA ALA A 112 -7.06 -19.69 -0.37
C ALA A 112 -6.42 -20.39 0.83
N TRP A 113 -7.09 -20.39 1.98
CA TRP A 113 -6.64 -21.07 3.17
C TRP A 113 -6.47 -22.59 2.97
N SER A 114 -7.41 -23.24 2.25
CA SER A 114 -7.34 -24.68 1.98
C SER A 114 -6.06 -25.06 1.23
N GLY A 115 -5.64 -24.25 0.26
CA GLY A 115 -4.38 -24.42 -0.48
C GLY A 115 -3.17 -24.23 0.43
N TYR A 116 -3.15 -23.12 1.20
CA TYR A 116 -2.07 -22.82 2.12
C TYR A 116 -1.93 -23.93 3.18
N LYS A 117 -3.03 -24.32 3.84
CA LYS A 117 -3.05 -25.40 4.83
C LYS A 117 -2.48 -26.70 4.27
N LYS A 118 -2.86 -27.04 3.04
CA LYS A 118 -2.49 -28.33 2.45
C LYS A 118 -1.02 -28.40 2.01
N PHE A 119 -0.45 -27.30 1.52
CA PHE A 119 0.84 -27.31 0.85
C PHE A 119 1.93 -26.48 1.53
N ALA A 120 1.54 -25.52 2.37
CA ALA A 120 2.45 -24.52 2.93
C ALA A 120 2.23 -24.22 4.42
N MET A 121 1.48 -25.07 5.16
CA MET A 121 1.18 -24.78 6.56
C MET A 121 2.43 -24.55 7.39
N GLY A 122 2.58 -23.33 7.90
CA GLY A 122 3.72 -22.90 8.71
C GLY A 122 4.90 -22.35 7.92
N TYR A 123 4.89 -22.40 6.59
CA TYR A 123 5.76 -21.54 5.79
C TYR A 123 5.18 -20.12 5.72
N ASP A 124 6.03 -19.15 5.37
CA ASP A 124 5.55 -17.78 5.27
C ASP A 124 4.53 -17.61 4.16
N GLU A 125 4.74 -18.24 2.99
CA GLU A 125 3.91 -18.04 1.81
C GLU A 125 3.67 -19.34 1.04
N LEU A 126 2.58 -19.35 0.27
CA LEU A 126 2.22 -20.45 -0.64
C LEU A 126 2.68 -20.16 -2.07
N MET A 127 3.28 -21.14 -2.71
CA MET A 127 3.46 -21.24 -4.15
C MET A 127 2.33 -22.14 -4.72
N PRO A 128 1.20 -21.57 -5.16
CA PRO A 128 -0.01 -22.35 -5.39
C PRO A 128 0.04 -23.23 -6.63
N VAL A 129 0.82 -22.85 -7.65
CA VAL A 129 0.96 -23.62 -8.89
C VAL A 129 1.86 -24.83 -8.67
N SER A 130 3.04 -24.65 -8.06
CA SER A 130 3.96 -25.73 -7.71
C SER A 130 3.56 -26.51 -6.47
N ARG A 131 2.61 -25.98 -5.66
CA ARG A 131 2.10 -26.59 -4.41
C ARG A 131 3.20 -26.76 -3.36
N LEU A 132 3.97 -25.72 -3.14
CA LEU A 132 5.07 -25.67 -2.18
C LEU A 132 4.88 -24.50 -1.20
N GLY A 133 5.50 -24.61 -0.03
CA GLY A 133 5.68 -23.49 0.89
C GLY A 133 7.05 -22.85 0.71
N VAL A 134 7.15 -21.55 0.96
CA VAL A 134 8.40 -20.79 0.93
C VAL A 134 8.51 -19.87 2.15
N ASP A 135 9.73 -19.79 2.71
CA ASP A 135 10.05 -18.87 3.83
C ASP A 135 10.72 -17.59 3.26
N GLY A 136 9.89 -16.64 2.84
CA GLY A 136 10.34 -15.35 2.28
C GLY A 136 10.50 -14.23 3.32
N LEU A 137 9.86 -14.37 4.49
CA LEU A 137 9.76 -13.34 5.53
C LEU A 137 10.42 -13.76 6.87
N GLY A 138 11.38 -14.70 6.81
CA GLY A 138 12.12 -15.17 7.99
C GLY A 138 11.65 -16.50 8.56
N GLY A 139 10.62 -17.12 8.00
CA GLY A 139 10.14 -18.46 8.36
C GLY A 139 9.34 -18.51 9.65
N LEU A 140 8.59 -17.47 9.95
CA LEU A 140 7.73 -17.38 11.12
C LEU A 140 6.31 -17.92 10.86
N GLY A 141 5.99 -18.31 9.62
CA GLY A 141 4.64 -18.69 9.22
C GLY A 141 3.73 -17.48 9.07
N ALA A 142 4.22 -16.43 8.40
CA ALA A 142 3.55 -15.15 8.29
C ALA A 142 2.08 -15.27 7.85
N THR A 143 1.76 -16.08 6.84
CA THR A 143 0.38 -16.26 6.39
C THR A 143 -0.56 -16.82 7.49
N VAL A 144 -0.07 -17.65 8.42
CA VAL A 144 -0.91 -18.15 9.53
C VAL A 144 -1.37 -17.00 10.41
N VAL A 145 -0.46 -16.07 10.70
CA VAL A 145 -0.73 -14.94 11.60
C VAL A 145 -1.56 -13.87 10.88
N ASP A 146 -1.18 -13.51 9.64
CA ASP A 146 -1.90 -12.52 8.83
C ASP A 146 -3.36 -12.92 8.55
N ALA A 147 -3.60 -14.21 8.31
CA ALA A 147 -4.92 -14.72 8.01
C ALA A 147 -5.84 -14.80 9.25
N LEU A 148 -5.29 -14.82 10.46
CA LEU A 148 -6.03 -15.20 11.67
C LEU A 148 -7.15 -14.20 12.01
N ASP A 149 -6.84 -12.91 12.09
CA ASP A 149 -7.84 -11.91 12.43
C ASP A 149 -8.89 -11.72 11.32
N THR A 150 -8.49 -11.92 10.05
CA THR A 150 -9.42 -11.98 8.92
C THR A 150 -10.41 -13.14 9.09
N ALA A 151 -9.93 -14.33 9.48
CA ALA A 151 -10.79 -15.48 9.76
C ALA A 151 -11.74 -15.22 10.94
N MET A 152 -11.26 -14.53 12.00
CA MET A 152 -12.11 -14.11 13.14
C MET A 152 -13.21 -13.14 12.68
N ILE A 153 -12.88 -12.13 11.90
CA ILE A 153 -13.82 -11.13 11.36
C ILE A 153 -14.86 -11.80 10.45
N MET A 154 -14.45 -12.77 9.65
CA MET A 154 -15.33 -13.55 8.77
C MET A 154 -16.14 -14.63 9.51
N GLY A 155 -15.88 -14.91 10.78
CA GLY A 155 -16.53 -15.98 11.55
C GLY A 155 -16.23 -17.37 10.97
N LEU A 156 -14.96 -17.63 10.64
CA LEU A 156 -14.47 -18.92 10.11
C LEU A 156 -13.83 -19.73 11.24
N ASP A 157 -14.64 -20.21 12.17
CA ASP A 157 -14.20 -20.88 13.41
C ASP A 157 -13.22 -22.06 13.19
N ASP A 158 -13.35 -22.80 12.10
CA ASP A 158 -12.45 -23.91 11.81
C ASP A 158 -11.06 -23.41 11.42
N VAL A 159 -10.97 -22.34 10.61
CA VAL A 159 -9.70 -21.67 10.26
C VAL A 159 -9.06 -21.05 11.50
N VAL A 160 -9.85 -20.36 12.32
CA VAL A 160 -9.38 -19.78 13.59
C VAL A 160 -8.80 -20.88 14.48
N SER A 161 -9.48 -22.01 14.63
CA SER A 161 -8.99 -23.15 15.43
C SER A 161 -7.67 -23.71 14.90
N GLU A 162 -7.54 -23.87 13.57
CA GLU A 162 -6.35 -24.41 12.93
C GLU A 162 -5.15 -23.46 13.05
N ALA A 163 -5.33 -22.20 12.71
CA ALA A 163 -4.29 -21.16 12.78
C ALA A 163 -3.84 -20.94 14.23
N SER A 164 -4.79 -20.82 15.16
CA SER A 164 -4.49 -20.62 16.59
C SER A 164 -3.74 -21.81 17.20
N SER A 165 -4.14 -23.04 16.87
CA SER A 165 -3.45 -24.25 17.36
C SER A 165 -2.00 -24.30 16.84
N TRP A 166 -1.77 -23.89 15.60
CA TRP A 166 -0.43 -23.81 15.05
C TRP A 166 0.41 -22.72 15.76
N ILE A 167 -0.16 -21.54 15.99
CA ILE A 167 0.50 -20.42 16.69
C ILE A 167 0.89 -20.84 18.10
N GLU A 168 -0.04 -21.41 18.87
CA GLU A 168 0.19 -21.88 20.24
C GLU A 168 1.31 -22.93 20.31
N SER A 169 1.33 -23.86 19.34
CA SER A 169 2.24 -25.00 19.37
C SER A 169 3.62 -24.74 18.79
N HIS A 170 3.79 -23.75 17.86
CA HIS A 170 4.99 -23.64 17.06
C HIS A 170 5.62 -22.24 17.04
N LEU A 171 4.83 -21.15 17.11
CA LEU A 171 5.35 -19.82 16.78
C LEU A 171 6.42 -19.36 17.78
N LEU A 172 6.23 -19.59 19.07
CA LEU A 172 7.21 -19.19 20.10
C LEU A 172 8.57 -19.88 19.91
N ASP A 173 8.56 -21.16 19.55
CA ASP A 173 9.79 -21.91 19.28
C ASP A 173 10.47 -21.43 18.00
N ARG A 174 9.69 -21.09 16.96
CA ARG A 174 10.23 -20.47 15.76
C ARG A 174 10.90 -19.13 16.05
N ILE A 175 10.25 -18.23 16.79
CA ILE A 175 10.83 -16.94 17.23
C ILE A 175 12.18 -17.15 17.95
N ARG A 176 12.29 -18.19 18.80
CA ARG A 176 13.53 -18.49 19.53
C ARG A 176 14.63 -19.10 18.70
N GLN A 177 14.31 -19.76 17.60
CA GLN A 177 15.25 -20.54 16.79
C GLN A 177 15.64 -19.87 15.47
N LYS A 178 14.76 -19.03 14.90
CA LYS A 178 14.99 -18.42 13.60
C LYS A 178 16.08 -17.35 13.63
N GLY A 179 16.69 -17.17 12.47
CA GLY A 179 17.78 -16.22 12.26
C GLY A 179 17.26 -14.81 11.97
N GLN A 180 17.75 -14.25 10.88
CA GLN A 180 17.46 -12.89 10.47
C GLN A 180 16.02 -12.73 9.98
N VAL A 181 15.38 -11.67 10.46
CA VAL A 181 14.09 -11.15 9.98
C VAL A 181 14.23 -9.64 9.72
N ASN A 182 13.38 -9.08 8.88
CA ASN A 182 13.23 -7.64 8.74
C ASN A 182 12.38 -7.10 9.91
N LEU A 183 12.81 -6.00 10.55
CA LEU A 183 12.12 -5.37 11.68
C LEU A 183 10.69 -4.96 11.30
N PHE A 184 10.55 -4.23 10.19
CA PHE A 184 9.27 -3.69 9.72
C PHE A 184 8.29 -4.80 9.35
N GLU A 185 8.67 -5.70 8.43
CA GLU A 185 7.79 -6.81 7.99
C GLU A 185 7.31 -7.69 9.15
N THR A 186 8.21 -7.97 10.10
CA THR A 186 7.86 -8.77 11.28
C THR A 186 6.94 -8.03 12.25
N THR A 187 7.10 -6.70 12.35
CA THR A 187 6.24 -5.88 13.22
C THR A 187 4.84 -5.76 12.65
N ILE A 188 4.69 -5.39 11.39
CA ILE A 188 3.36 -5.15 10.81
C ILE A 188 2.55 -6.43 10.67
N ARG A 189 3.18 -7.55 10.26
CA ARG A 189 2.51 -8.85 10.02
C ARG A 189 2.38 -9.67 11.31
N VAL A 190 3.51 -10.08 11.89
CA VAL A 190 3.48 -11.06 12.97
C VAL A 190 3.09 -10.42 14.30
N LEU A 191 3.70 -9.31 14.67
CA LEU A 191 3.33 -8.61 15.91
C LEU A 191 1.94 -8.00 15.79
N GLY A 192 1.63 -7.31 14.68
CA GLY A 192 0.32 -6.72 14.42
C GLY A 192 -0.80 -7.74 14.44
N GLY A 193 -0.63 -8.88 13.74
CA GLY A 193 -1.61 -9.96 13.73
C GLY A 193 -1.85 -10.61 15.10
N LEU A 194 -0.79 -10.81 15.90
CA LEU A 194 -0.93 -11.31 17.28
C LEU A 194 -1.70 -10.33 18.17
N LEU A 195 -1.44 -9.03 18.05
CA LEU A 195 -2.10 -7.98 18.83
C LEU A 195 -3.57 -7.82 18.43
N SER A 196 -3.87 -7.90 17.15
CA SER A 196 -5.24 -7.93 16.64
C SER A 196 -5.98 -9.18 17.14
N ALA A 197 -5.38 -10.36 17.03
CA ALA A 197 -5.96 -11.61 17.52
C ALA A 197 -6.20 -11.56 19.04
N TYR A 198 -5.29 -10.97 19.81
CA TYR A 198 -5.50 -10.72 21.24
C TYR A 198 -6.78 -9.93 21.50
N HIS A 199 -6.93 -8.79 20.82
CA HIS A 199 -8.10 -7.92 20.98
C HIS A 199 -9.41 -8.61 20.56
N LEU A 200 -9.40 -9.28 19.40
CA LEU A 200 -10.58 -9.94 18.82
C LEU A 200 -10.97 -11.25 19.53
N SER A 201 -10.12 -11.75 20.42
CA SER A 201 -10.41 -12.89 21.30
C SER A 201 -10.93 -12.47 22.68
N GLY A 202 -11.22 -11.19 22.91
CA GLY A 202 -11.69 -10.66 24.18
C GLY A 202 -10.59 -10.27 25.17
N GLY A 203 -9.32 -10.18 24.71
CA GLY A 203 -8.22 -9.67 25.52
C GLY A 203 -8.45 -8.21 25.94
N ASP A 204 -8.19 -7.91 27.21
CA ASP A 204 -8.38 -6.59 27.86
C ASP A 204 -9.73 -5.93 27.52
N GLN A 205 -10.80 -6.74 27.68
CA GLN A 205 -12.19 -6.36 27.35
C GLN A 205 -12.42 -6.01 25.87
N GLY A 206 -11.59 -6.57 25.00
CA GLY A 206 -11.78 -6.49 23.56
C GLY A 206 -13.04 -7.21 23.06
N MET A 207 -13.15 -7.32 21.76
CA MET A 207 -14.29 -7.98 21.10
C MET A 207 -14.10 -9.50 21.13
N THR A 208 -15.12 -10.25 21.46
CA THR A 208 -15.12 -11.72 21.34
C THR A 208 -15.79 -12.11 20.02
N LEU A 209 -15.03 -12.07 18.92
CA LEU A 209 -15.51 -12.48 17.59
C LEU A 209 -15.35 -13.98 17.37
N ALA A 210 -14.29 -14.59 17.92
CA ALA A 210 -14.02 -16.02 17.77
C ALA A 210 -14.57 -16.81 18.96
N GLN A 211 -15.30 -17.89 18.67
CA GLN A 211 -15.77 -18.85 19.69
C GLN A 211 -14.76 -19.97 19.94
N LYS A 212 -13.80 -20.16 19.03
CA LYS A 212 -12.74 -21.16 19.10
C LYS A 212 -11.38 -20.47 19.13
N GLY A 213 -10.42 -21.05 19.82
CA GLY A 213 -9.05 -20.56 19.93
C GLY A 213 -8.49 -20.64 21.35
N PRO A 214 -7.20 -20.38 21.56
CA PRO A 214 -6.58 -20.34 22.87
C PRO A 214 -7.05 -19.10 23.66
N LYS A 215 -6.61 -19.04 24.93
CA LYS A 215 -6.84 -17.84 25.75
C LYS A 215 -6.10 -16.65 25.12
N PRO A 216 -6.67 -15.43 25.15
CA PRO A 216 -6.04 -14.24 24.58
C PRO A 216 -4.61 -14.01 25.09
N THR A 217 -4.32 -14.34 26.35
CA THR A 217 -2.99 -14.19 26.95
C THR A 217 -1.87 -14.91 26.20
N ILE A 218 -2.18 -16.00 25.47
CA ILE A 218 -1.19 -16.72 24.65
C ILE A 218 -0.67 -15.83 23.53
N TYR A 219 -1.55 -15.12 22.84
CA TYR A 219 -1.14 -14.16 21.79
C TYR A 219 -0.29 -13.04 22.38
N LEU A 220 -0.68 -12.50 23.54
CA LEU A 220 0.07 -11.44 24.22
C LEU A 220 1.44 -11.90 24.66
N ASP A 221 1.58 -13.09 25.22
CA ASP A 221 2.85 -13.63 25.69
C ASP A 221 3.84 -13.85 24.53
N ILE A 222 3.34 -14.34 23.40
CA ILE A 222 4.14 -14.50 22.18
C ILE A 222 4.51 -13.13 21.60
N ALA A 223 3.58 -12.20 21.54
CA ALA A 223 3.80 -10.82 21.07
C ALA A 223 4.87 -10.10 21.89
N LYS A 224 4.82 -10.22 23.23
CA LYS A 224 5.86 -9.68 24.13
C LYS A 224 7.24 -10.30 23.87
N ASN A 225 7.30 -11.64 23.74
CA ASN A 225 8.58 -12.32 23.46
C ASN A 225 9.18 -11.88 22.12
N LEU A 226 8.35 -11.72 21.10
CA LEU A 226 8.78 -11.21 19.78
C LEU A 226 9.27 -9.76 19.90
N ALA A 227 8.46 -8.87 20.47
CA ALA A 227 8.78 -7.45 20.59
C ALA A 227 10.05 -7.21 21.42
N ASP A 228 10.28 -7.98 22.49
CA ASP A 228 11.53 -7.90 23.29
C ASP A 228 12.77 -8.18 22.44
N ARG A 229 12.67 -9.09 21.45
CA ARG A 229 13.77 -9.36 20.51
C ARG A 229 13.91 -8.27 19.46
N LEU A 230 12.79 -7.76 18.95
CA LEU A 230 12.76 -6.67 17.97
C LEU A 230 13.35 -5.37 18.53
N LEU A 231 13.22 -5.11 19.84
CA LEU A 231 13.83 -3.95 20.50
C LEU A 231 15.36 -3.90 20.36
N SER A 232 16.02 -5.03 20.05
CA SER A 232 17.46 -5.02 19.78
C SER A 232 17.84 -4.11 18.61
N ALA A 233 16.94 -3.89 17.64
CA ALA A 233 17.15 -2.99 16.53
C ALA A 233 17.35 -1.52 16.97
N PHE A 234 16.67 -1.11 18.03
CA PHE A 234 16.77 0.23 18.60
C PHE A 234 17.98 0.35 19.53
N THR A 235 18.17 -0.64 20.43
CA THR A 235 19.25 -0.60 21.42
C THR A 235 20.65 -0.82 20.84
N SER A 236 20.76 -1.48 19.69
CA SER A 236 22.03 -1.69 18.98
C SER A 236 22.36 -0.54 18.03
N SER A 237 21.40 0.28 17.65
CA SER A 237 21.64 1.44 16.78
C SER A 237 22.33 2.56 17.57
N PRO A 238 23.31 3.27 16.97
CA PRO A 238 23.96 4.41 17.61
C PRO A 238 23.08 5.67 17.66
N THR A 239 21.93 5.67 16.98
CA THR A 239 20.97 6.79 16.95
C THR A 239 19.58 6.31 17.35
N THR A 240 18.58 7.19 17.30
CA THR A 240 17.17 6.82 17.51
C THR A 240 16.56 6.06 16.33
N ILE A 241 17.24 6.01 15.19
CA ILE A 241 16.77 5.27 14.00
C ILE A 241 17.17 3.80 14.15
N PRO A 242 16.24 2.85 14.17
CA PRO A 242 16.56 1.45 14.35
C PRO A 242 17.25 0.84 13.13
N PHE A 243 17.99 -0.23 13.36
CA PHE A 243 18.45 -1.10 12.28
C PHE A 243 17.29 -1.85 11.64
N SER A 244 17.41 -2.18 10.35
CA SER A 244 16.36 -2.89 9.59
C SER A 244 16.33 -4.39 9.85
N ASP A 245 17.46 -5.00 10.24
CA ASP A 245 17.62 -6.44 10.35
C ASP A 245 17.83 -6.89 11.80
N VAL A 246 17.03 -7.90 12.23
CA VAL A 246 17.06 -8.48 13.56
C VAL A 246 17.34 -9.98 13.48
N VAL A 247 18.30 -10.48 14.24
CA VAL A 247 18.55 -11.91 14.44
C VAL A 247 17.78 -12.36 15.68
N LEU A 248 16.62 -12.94 15.47
CA LEU A 248 15.69 -13.28 16.56
C LEU A 248 16.30 -14.21 17.61
N ARG A 249 16.98 -15.27 17.17
CA ARG A 249 17.60 -16.26 18.06
C ARG A 249 18.54 -15.59 19.07
N ASP A 250 19.35 -14.65 18.61
CA ASP A 250 20.41 -14.04 19.39
C ASP A 250 19.99 -12.72 20.06
N SER A 251 18.78 -12.21 19.74
CA SER A 251 18.30 -10.88 20.15
C SER A 251 19.32 -9.78 19.80
N SER A 252 19.85 -9.82 18.59
CA SER A 252 20.82 -8.87 18.06
C SER A 252 20.31 -8.25 16.77
N ALA A 253 20.84 -7.10 16.38
CA ALA A 253 20.42 -6.41 15.17
C ALA A 253 21.60 -5.77 14.44
N HIS A 254 21.42 -5.55 13.15
CA HIS A 254 22.42 -4.87 12.30
C HIS A 254 21.72 -4.08 11.19
N SER A 255 22.45 -3.12 10.61
CA SER A 255 21.97 -2.40 9.43
C SER A 255 21.88 -3.31 8.21
N ALA A 256 21.07 -2.91 7.24
CA ALA A 256 21.09 -3.51 5.90
C ALA A 256 22.50 -3.42 5.27
N PRO A 257 22.81 -4.23 4.24
CA PRO A 257 24.13 -4.27 3.62
C PRO A 257 24.64 -2.94 3.06
N ASP A 258 23.72 -2.04 2.65
CA ASP A 258 24.02 -0.68 2.19
C ASP A 258 24.18 0.34 3.32
N GLY A 259 23.97 -0.08 4.57
CA GLY A 259 24.08 0.77 5.77
C GLY A 259 22.91 1.75 5.96
N LEU A 260 21.83 1.62 5.19
CA LEU A 260 20.67 2.49 5.24
C LEU A 260 19.44 1.75 5.76
N SER A 261 18.49 2.50 6.31
CA SER A 261 17.13 2.06 6.59
C SER A 261 16.14 2.77 5.67
N SER A 262 15.01 2.14 5.38
CA SER A 262 13.91 2.78 4.68
C SER A 262 13.19 3.74 5.62
N THR A 263 12.86 4.95 5.15
CA THR A 263 12.15 5.95 5.96
C THR A 263 10.77 5.46 6.38
N SER A 264 10.02 4.82 5.47
CA SER A 264 8.72 4.23 5.81
C SER A 264 8.86 3.10 6.81
N GLU A 265 9.84 2.18 6.65
CA GLU A 265 10.00 1.04 7.55
C GLU A 265 10.29 1.45 8.99
N VAL A 266 11.16 2.44 9.22
CA VAL A 266 11.48 2.88 10.59
C VAL A 266 10.35 3.70 11.25
N SER A 267 9.49 4.30 10.48
CA SER A 267 8.36 5.11 10.95
C SER A 267 7.03 4.37 10.96
N THR A 268 7.03 3.06 10.73
CA THR A 268 5.83 2.22 10.64
C THR A 268 5.90 1.05 11.62
N LEU A 269 6.04 1.38 12.91
CA LEU A 269 6.19 0.43 14.03
C LEU A 269 5.33 0.85 15.23
N GLN A 270 4.83 2.07 15.20
CA GLN A 270 4.35 2.76 16.39
C GLN A 270 2.95 2.34 16.79
N LEU A 271 2.07 1.98 15.87
CA LEU A 271 0.72 1.50 16.18
C LEU A 271 0.80 0.23 17.03
N GLU A 272 1.62 -0.71 16.61
CA GLU A 272 1.84 -1.99 17.25
C GLU A 272 2.52 -1.81 18.61
N PHE A 273 3.60 -1.03 18.66
CA PHE A 273 4.36 -0.79 19.89
C PHE A 273 3.58 0.01 20.94
N ASN A 274 2.77 0.98 20.52
CA ASN A 274 1.90 1.73 21.42
C ASN A 274 0.83 0.83 22.01
N TYR A 275 0.17 0.02 21.18
CA TYR A 275 -0.86 -0.87 21.66
C TYR A 275 -0.28 -1.95 22.58
N LEU A 276 0.87 -2.54 22.23
CA LEU A 276 1.55 -3.51 23.09
C LEU A 276 1.93 -2.89 24.45
N SER A 277 2.47 -1.67 24.48
CA SER A 277 2.76 -0.98 25.73
C SER A 277 1.51 -0.78 26.58
N ALA A 278 0.41 -0.39 25.95
CA ALA A 278 -0.84 -0.13 26.64
C ALA A 278 -1.43 -1.38 27.33
N ILE A 279 -1.40 -2.54 26.65
CA ILE A 279 -1.99 -3.79 27.17
C ILE A 279 -1.04 -4.58 28.05
N SER A 280 0.28 -4.42 27.88
CA SER A 280 1.29 -5.07 28.73
C SER A 280 1.63 -4.30 30.00
N GLY A 281 1.32 -3.00 30.04
CA GLY A 281 1.72 -2.08 31.12
C GLY A 281 3.21 -1.73 31.10
N ASP A 282 3.96 -2.14 30.07
CA ASP A 282 5.40 -1.85 29.92
C ASP A 282 5.62 -0.75 28.88
N PRO A 283 6.02 0.46 29.26
CA PRO A 283 6.13 1.61 28.35
C PRO A 283 7.32 1.52 27.38
N LYS A 284 8.23 0.55 27.52
CA LYS A 284 9.46 0.49 26.73
C LYS A 284 9.22 0.43 25.23
N TYR A 285 8.20 -0.29 24.77
CA TYR A 285 7.92 -0.43 23.34
C TYR A 285 7.47 0.89 22.72
N SER A 286 6.45 1.54 23.29
CA SER A 286 5.97 2.86 22.80
C SER A 286 7.07 3.92 22.93
N THR A 287 7.87 3.87 24.01
CA THR A 287 8.96 4.83 24.20
C THR A 287 9.98 4.75 23.08
N GLU A 288 10.43 3.56 22.69
CA GLU A 288 11.41 3.42 21.60
C GLU A 288 10.77 3.75 20.23
N GLY A 289 9.57 3.27 19.95
CA GLY A 289 8.88 3.57 18.69
C GLY A 289 8.62 5.07 18.52
N MET A 290 8.12 5.77 19.53
CA MET A 290 7.79 7.19 19.45
C MET A 290 9.01 8.11 19.36
N LYS A 291 10.19 7.69 19.89
CA LYS A 291 11.45 8.44 19.69
C LYS A 291 11.78 8.62 18.21
N VAL A 292 11.46 7.65 17.35
CA VAL A 292 11.71 7.73 15.91
C VAL A 292 10.90 8.88 15.30
N LEU A 293 9.59 8.94 15.54
CA LEU A 293 8.75 10.02 15.00
C LEU A 293 9.12 11.40 15.57
N ALA A 294 9.49 11.45 16.86
CA ALA A 294 9.98 12.67 17.47
C ALA A 294 11.31 13.14 16.85
N HIS A 295 12.20 12.21 16.49
CA HIS A 295 13.45 12.52 15.78
C HIS A 295 13.16 13.00 14.35
N LEU A 296 12.32 12.28 13.59
CA LEU A 296 11.93 12.66 12.23
C LEU A 296 11.28 14.05 12.18
N LYS A 297 10.57 14.46 13.23
CA LYS A 297 10.04 15.83 13.35
C LYS A 297 11.15 16.88 13.27
N THR A 298 12.33 16.62 13.83
CA THR A 298 13.44 17.59 13.89
C THR A 298 14.24 17.70 12.60
N LEU A 299 14.15 16.70 11.72
CA LEU A 299 14.92 16.67 10.48
C LEU A 299 14.35 17.65 9.43
N PRO A 300 15.20 18.23 8.56
CA PRO A 300 14.76 19.09 7.48
C PRO A 300 13.91 18.30 6.47
N LYS A 301 12.78 18.89 6.07
CA LYS A 301 11.84 18.32 5.09
C LYS A 301 11.56 19.33 4.00
N THR A 302 11.13 18.86 2.85
CA THR A 302 10.66 19.71 1.76
C THR A 302 9.13 19.74 1.78
N GLU A 303 8.55 20.80 2.33
CA GLU A 303 7.09 20.91 2.49
C GLU A 303 6.48 19.66 3.18
N GLY A 304 7.12 19.15 4.24
CA GLY A 304 6.70 17.95 4.94
C GLY A 304 7.05 16.62 4.23
N LEU A 305 7.54 16.65 2.99
CA LEU A 305 7.97 15.48 2.24
C LEU A 305 9.38 15.05 2.66
N VAL A 306 9.61 13.73 2.66
CA VAL A 306 10.85 13.12 3.14
C VAL A 306 11.51 12.24 2.08
N PRO A 307 12.86 12.18 2.06
CA PRO A 307 13.58 11.17 1.30
C PRO A 307 13.24 9.75 1.76
N ILE A 308 13.29 8.80 0.83
CA ILE A 308 12.93 7.40 1.10
C ILE A 308 13.96 6.61 1.92
N TYR A 309 15.13 7.16 2.17
CA TYR A 309 16.19 6.55 2.97
C TYR A 309 16.63 7.44 4.12
N ILE A 310 17.00 6.79 5.23
CA ILE A 310 17.57 7.39 6.42
C ILE A 310 18.72 6.52 6.93
N SER A 311 19.80 7.15 7.43
CA SER A 311 20.94 6.42 7.98
C SER A 311 20.76 6.16 9.47
N PRO A 312 20.74 4.91 9.93
CA PRO A 312 20.72 4.60 11.36
C PRO A 312 22.03 5.00 12.08
N HIS A 313 23.11 5.24 11.33
CA HIS A 313 24.41 5.63 11.88
C HIS A 313 24.52 7.12 12.16
N SER A 314 23.90 7.97 11.35
CA SER A 314 23.91 9.43 11.53
C SER A 314 22.59 10.00 12.05
N GLY A 315 21.48 9.29 11.87
CA GLY A 315 20.14 9.78 12.14
C GLY A 315 19.59 10.74 11.08
N GLU A 316 20.31 10.96 9.97
CA GLU A 316 19.97 11.92 8.92
C GLU A 316 19.38 11.21 7.69
N PHE A 317 18.52 11.91 6.93
CA PHE A 317 18.05 11.42 5.63
C PHE A 317 19.23 11.20 4.68
N SER A 318 19.09 10.21 3.78
CA SER A 318 20.09 9.86 2.79
C SER A 318 19.49 9.92 1.38
N GLY A 319 20.18 10.65 0.48
CA GLY A 319 19.68 10.92 -0.88
C GLY A 319 18.57 11.96 -0.91
N GLU A 320 18.02 12.17 -2.10
CA GLU A 320 17.01 13.21 -2.37
C GLU A 320 15.71 12.63 -2.97
N ASN A 321 15.64 11.31 -3.21
CA ASN A 321 14.49 10.67 -3.82
C ASN A 321 13.26 10.76 -2.90
N ILE A 322 12.20 11.39 -3.38
CA ILE A 322 10.91 11.55 -2.69
C ILE A 322 9.83 10.85 -3.51
N ARG A 323 9.09 9.96 -2.89
CA ARG A 323 7.92 9.29 -3.47
C ARG A 323 6.99 8.77 -2.37
N LEU A 324 5.73 8.52 -2.73
CA LEU A 324 4.74 7.90 -1.86
C LEU A 324 4.53 6.41 -2.16
N GLY A 325 5.30 5.85 -3.08
CA GLY A 325 5.40 4.41 -3.29
C GLY A 325 6.41 3.76 -2.35
N SER A 326 6.93 2.61 -2.74
CA SER A 326 7.87 1.78 -1.96
C SER A 326 8.92 2.60 -1.22
N ARG A 327 9.09 2.35 0.08
CA ARG A 327 10.01 2.99 1.04
C ARG A 327 9.66 4.42 1.49
N GLY A 328 8.60 5.02 0.95
CA GLY A 328 8.13 6.35 1.35
C GLY A 328 6.69 6.39 1.83
N ASP A 329 5.89 5.39 1.50
CA ASP A 329 4.45 5.22 1.65
C ASP A 329 3.95 5.35 3.09
N SER A 330 4.17 4.36 3.92
CA SER A 330 3.58 4.23 5.25
C SER A 330 4.07 5.23 6.29
N TYR A 331 5.15 6.01 5.99
CA TYR A 331 5.48 7.19 6.79
C TYR A 331 4.29 8.17 6.85
N TYR A 332 3.72 8.51 5.71
CA TYR A 332 2.59 9.44 5.60
C TYR A 332 1.33 8.87 6.22
N GLU A 333 1.13 7.57 6.06
CA GLU A 333 0.02 6.81 6.61
C GLU A 333 0.06 6.81 8.15
N TYR A 334 1.22 6.48 8.76
CA TYR A 334 1.33 6.35 10.20
C TYR A 334 1.30 7.69 10.93
N LEU A 335 1.66 8.81 10.30
CA LEU A 335 1.49 10.12 10.92
C LEU A 335 0.04 10.34 11.39
N ILE A 336 -0.94 10.08 10.53
CA ILE A 336 -2.34 10.26 10.90
C ILE A 336 -2.91 9.08 11.71
N LYS A 337 -2.55 7.83 11.38
CA LYS A 337 -3.05 6.64 12.07
C LYS A 337 -2.57 6.59 13.53
N VAL A 338 -1.32 6.91 13.81
CA VAL A 338 -0.78 7.01 15.19
C VAL A 338 -1.43 8.16 15.95
N TRP A 339 -1.64 9.30 15.31
CA TRP A 339 -2.38 10.39 15.93
C TRP A 339 -3.81 9.98 16.28
N LEU A 340 -4.53 9.30 15.38
CA LEU A 340 -5.88 8.78 15.66
C LEU A 340 -5.90 7.80 16.84
N GLN A 341 -4.87 6.94 16.97
CA GLN A 341 -4.74 6.00 18.08
C GLN A 341 -4.53 6.71 19.42
N LEU A 342 -3.78 7.82 19.43
CA LEU A 342 -3.29 8.46 20.65
C LEU A 342 -4.02 9.77 21.02
N ARG A 343 -4.85 10.35 20.15
CA ARG A 343 -5.44 11.68 20.30
C ARG A 343 -6.23 11.90 21.60
N ASP A 344 -6.85 10.82 22.10
CA ASP A 344 -7.69 10.85 23.29
C ASP A 344 -6.96 10.38 24.55
N THR A 345 -5.63 10.13 24.49
CA THR A 345 -4.83 9.73 25.63
C THR A 345 -4.41 10.95 26.47
N GLN A 346 -4.47 10.81 27.81
CA GLN A 346 -4.15 11.91 28.74
C GLN A 346 -2.63 12.17 28.87
N ASP A 347 -1.77 11.27 28.40
CA ASP A 347 -0.35 11.22 28.74
C ASP A 347 0.59 11.94 27.76
N GLY A 348 0.09 12.60 26.74
CA GLY A 348 0.99 13.27 25.79
C GLY A 348 0.31 14.23 24.82
N ASN A 349 1.04 15.26 24.43
CA ASN A 349 0.66 16.13 23.33
C ASN A 349 1.19 15.55 22.01
N PHE A 350 0.37 14.75 21.33
CA PHE A 350 0.69 14.14 20.03
C PHE A 350 0.19 14.96 18.82
N THR A 351 -0.25 16.21 19.04
CA THR A 351 -0.71 17.11 17.96
C THR A 351 0.33 17.31 16.88
N TYR A 352 1.62 17.22 17.22
CA TYR A 352 2.71 17.35 16.26
C TYR A 352 2.65 16.31 15.12
N LEU A 353 2.06 15.15 15.36
CA LEU A 353 1.88 14.13 14.31
C LEU A 353 0.84 14.57 13.28
N HIS A 354 -0.25 15.16 13.75
CA HIS A 354 -1.26 15.76 12.90
C HIS A 354 -0.68 16.94 12.10
N ASP A 355 0.08 17.82 12.76
CA ASP A 355 0.74 18.95 12.10
C ASP A 355 1.71 18.48 11.01
N MET A 356 2.52 17.43 11.29
CA MET A 356 3.42 16.81 10.29
C MET A 356 2.65 16.18 9.13
N TYR A 357 1.51 15.53 9.42
CA TYR A 357 0.65 14.98 8.39
C TYR A 357 0.08 16.07 7.48
N GLU A 358 -0.48 17.14 8.04
CA GLU A 358 -1.04 18.24 7.26
C GLU A 358 0.01 18.96 6.42
N GLU A 359 1.20 19.20 6.98
CA GLU A 359 2.32 19.75 6.23
C GLU A 359 2.68 18.84 5.04
N ALA A 360 2.79 17.54 5.27
CA ALA A 360 3.09 16.57 4.22
C ALA A 360 2.00 16.51 3.14
N MET A 361 0.71 16.55 3.52
CA MET A 361 -0.39 16.54 2.55
C MET A 361 -0.44 17.82 1.71
N ARG A 362 -0.06 18.97 2.26
CA ARG A 362 0.13 20.20 1.47
C ARG A 362 1.28 20.03 0.47
N GLY A 363 2.41 19.47 0.91
CA GLY A 363 3.53 19.16 0.02
C GLY A 363 3.18 18.18 -1.09
N VAL A 364 2.44 17.10 -0.77
CA VAL A 364 1.92 16.16 -1.78
C VAL A 364 1.09 16.88 -2.83
N LYS A 365 0.11 17.69 -2.41
CA LYS A 365 -0.76 18.45 -3.31
C LYS A 365 0.03 19.42 -4.20
N HIS A 366 1.02 20.09 -3.64
CA HIS A 366 1.78 21.10 -4.35
C HIS A 366 2.84 20.52 -5.28
N MET A 367 3.56 19.48 -4.85
CA MET A 367 4.76 19.01 -5.53
C MET A 367 4.57 17.72 -6.33
N LEU A 368 3.64 16.84 -5.94
CA LEU A 368 3.54 15.51 -6.50
C LEU A 368 2.25 15.26 -7.27
N VAL A 369 1.15 15.94 -6.93
CA VAL A 369 -0.14 15.76 -7.61
C VAL A 369 -0.12 16.41 -8.97
N GLN A 370 -0.48 15.61 -9.99
CA GLN A 370 -0.58 16.06 -11.37
C GLN A 370 -1.83 15.49 -12.06
N LYS A 371 -2.07 15.93 -13.30
CA LYS A 371 -3.14 15.42 -14.16
C LYS A 371 -2.58 14.82 -15.43
N SER A 372 -3.14 13.69 -15.82
CA SER A 372 -2.84 13.04 -17.10
C SER A 372 -3.45 13.77 -18.29
N THR A 373 -3.09 13.35 -19.48
CA THR A 373 -3.71 13.76 -20.75
C THR A 373 -4.08 12.51 -21.55
N PRO A 374 -5.26 12.49 -22.23
CA PRO A 374 -6.19 13.61 -22.45
C PRO A 374 -7.27 13.78 -21.39
N SER A 375 -7.53 12.78 -20.49
CA SER A 375 -8.77 12.71 -19.69
C SER A 375 -8.64 13.33 -18.29
N GLU A 376 -7.50 13.95 -17.97
CA GLU A 376 -7.23 14.66 -16.70
C GLU A 376 -7.38 13.78 -15.44
N LEU A 377 -6.97 12.49 -15.48
CA LEU A 377 -6.86 11.67 -14.28
C LEU A 377 -5.85 12.29 -13.32
N VAL A 378 -6.24 12.42 -12.06
CA VAL A 378 -5.36 12.93 -10.99
C VAL A 378 -4.46 11.80 -10.50
N PHE A 379 -3.15 12.00 -10.50
CA PHE A 379 -2.19 11.02 -10.01
C PHE A 379 -1.10 11.67 -9.16
N VAL A 380 -0.35 10.84 -8.43
CA VAL A 380 0.78 11.28 -7.59
C VAL A 380 2.07 10.80 -8.24
N GLY A 381 2.89 11.74 -8.72
CA GLY A 381 4.19 11.46 -9.31
C GLY A 381 5.30 11.34 -8.26
N GLU A 382 6.53 11.17 -8.76
CA GLU A 382 7.73 11.03 -7.94
C GLU A 382 8.77 12.10 -8.25
N LEU A 383 9.61 12.45 -7.27
CA LEU A 383 10.78 13.34 -7.43
C LEU A 383 12.06 12.51 -7.23
N PRO A 384 12.52 11.76 -8.25
CA PRO A 384 13.63 10.82 -8.12
C PRO A 384 14.98 11.47 -7.79
N VAL A 385 15.12 12.73 -8.12
CA VAL A 385 16.33 13.55 -7.86
C VAL A 385 16.02 14.76 -6.96
N GLY A 386 14.97 14.63 -6.14
CA GLY A 386 14.58 15.64 -5.17
C GLY A 386 13.79 16.83 -5.74
N PRO A 387 13.49 17.82 -4.88
CA PRO A 387 12.54 18.89 -5.20
C PRO A 387 13.01 19.88 -6.27
N LYS A 388 14.30 19.88 -6.59
CA LYS A 388 14.89 20.70 -7.66
C LYS A 388 14.94 19.98 -9.01
N GLY A 389 14.57 18.71 -9.03
CA GLY A 389 14.56 17.87 -10.22
C GLY A 389 13.23 17.92 -10.98
N TYR A 390 13.11 17.02 -11.94
CA TYR A 390 11.86 16.83 -12.68
C TYR A 390 10.89 15.93 -11.91
N LEU A 391 9.60 16.16 -12.09
CA LEU A 391 8.58 15.23 -11.64
C LEU A 391 8.47 14.06 -12.65
N SER A 392 8.64 12.85 -12.16
CA SER A 392 8.37 11.63 -12.92
C SER A 392 6.88 11.29 -12.84
N PRO A 393 6.17 11.10 -13.95
CA PRO A 393 4.75 10.73 -13.95
C PRO A 393 4.55 9.23 -13.69
N LYS A 394 5.31 8.69 -12.75
CA LYS A 394 5.29 7.30 -12.30
C LYS A 394 4.52 7.20 -10.99
N MET A 395 3.61 6.22 -10.88
CA MET A 395 2.87 5.91 -9.67
C MET A 395 2.86 4.40 -9.41
N ASP A 396 3.41 3.99 -8.27
CA ASP A 396 3.31 2.60 -7.80
C ASP A 396 1.87 2.32 -7.34
N HIS A 397 1.38 1.07 -7.48
CA HIS A 397 0.08 0.67 -6.94
C HIS A 397 -0.02 0.92 -5.43
N LEU A 398 1.09 0.79 -4.72
CA LEU A 398 1.21 1.13 -3.29
C LEU A 398 0.61 2.50 -2.95
N VAL A 399 0.79 3.52 -3.81
CA VAL A 399 0.27 4.88 -3.59
C VAL A 399 -1.26 4.91 -3.42
N CYS A 400 -1.96 3.87 -3.84
CA CYS A 400 -3.42 3.77 -3.72
C CYS A 400 -3.93 3.60 -2.27
N PHE A 401 -3.03 3.50 -1.27
CA PHE A 401 -3.38 3.68 0.14
C PHE A 401 -3.77 5.13 0.47
N LEU A 402 -3.16 6.11 -0.24
CA LEU A 402 -3.27 7.53 0.08
C LEU A 402 -4.71 8.07 0.07
N PRO A 403 -5.60 7.71 -0.88
CA PRO A 403 -7.00 8.13 -0.82
C PRO A 403 -7.70 7.79 0.49
N GLY A 404 -7.51 6.56 0.99
CA GLY A 404 -8.02 6.13 2.29
C GLY A 404 -7.46 6.96 3.44
N THR A 405 -6.16 7.20 3.42
CA THR A 405 -5.45 8.02 4.41
C THR A 405 -5.93 9.47 4.42
N LEU A 406 -6.14 10.10 3.26
CA LEU A 406 -6.69 11.45 3.13
C LEU A 406 -8.11 11.53 3.71
N ALA A 407 -8.95 10.55 3.41
CA ALA A 407 -10.32 10.50 3.89
C ALA A 407 -10.39 10.29 5.41
N LEU A 408 -9.54 9.42 5.97
CA LEU A 408 -9.38 9.22 7.42
C LEU A 408 -8.90 10.50 8.12
N GLY A 409 -7.90 11.16 7.56
CA GLY A 409 -7.36 12.41 8.10
C GLY A 409 -8.42 13.52 8.17
N ALA A 410 -9.21 13.68 7.10
CA ALA A 410 -10.27 14.65 7.02
C ALA A 410 -11.41 14.39 8.03
N THR A 411 -11.89 13.14 8.11
CA THR A 411 -13.12 12.81 8.86
C THR A 411 -12.89 12.17 10.22
N LYS A 412 -11.64 11.78 10.49
CA LYS A 412 -11.25 11.10 11.74
C LYS A 412 -12.03 9.77 11.95
N GLY A 413 -12.35 9.11 10.83
CA GLY A 413 -13.11 7.86 10.80
C GLY A 413 -14.64 8.00 10.87
N LEU A 414 -15.17 9.24 10.99
CA LEU A 414 -16.61 9.49 10.94
C LEU A 414 -17.14 9.47 9.50
N THR A 415 -18.44 9.26 9.34
CA THR A 415 -19.06 9.48 8.03
C THR A 415 -18.99 10.97 7.66
N LYS A 416 -18.84 11.26 6.35
CA LYS A 416 -18.84 12.63 5.82
C LYS A 416 -20.06 13.44 6.29
N GLU A 417 -21.24 12.81 6.27
CA GLU A 417 -22.47 13.42 6.74
C GLU A 417 -22.39 13.82 8.21
N LYS A 418 -21.92 12.92 9.10
CA LYS A 418 -21.76 13.19 10.53
C LYS A 418 -20.71 14.28 10.76
N ALA A 419 -19.55 14.19 10.11
CA ALA A 419 -18.49 15.19 10.25
C ALA A 419 -18.94 16.59 9.78
N MET A 420 -19.75 16.68 8.71
CA MET A 420 -20.35 17.94 8.26
C MET A 420 -21.38 18.46 9.26
N LYS A 421 -22.27 17.61 9.76
CA LYS A 421 -23.29 17.99 10.74
C LYS A 421 -22.69 18.52 12.04
N ASP A 422 -21.59 17.92 12.47
CA ASP A 422 -20.88 18.27 13.70
C ASP A 422 -19.89 19.44 13.49
N ASN A 423 -19.85 20.05 12.28
CA ASN A 423 -18.94 21.14 11.87
C ASN A 423 -17.45 20.82 12.11
N LEU A 424 -17.04 19.57 11.88
CA LEU A 424 -15.67 19.13 12.09
C LEU A 424 -14.77 19.28 10.86
N LEU A 425 -15.34 19.54 9.67
CA LEU A 425 -14.58 19.65 8.42
C LEU A 425 -14.17 21.08 8.14
N THR A 426 -12.88 21.28 7.94
CA THR A 426 -12.29 22.51 7.40
C THR A 426 -12.38 22.56 5.87
N PHE A 427 -12.00 23.67 5.25
CA PHE A 427 -11.86 23.74 3.79
C PHE A 427 -10.76 22.80 3.27
N GLU A 428 -9.67 22.64 4.03
CA GLU A 428 -8.58 21.74 3.70
C GLU A 428 -9.03 20.27 3.77
N ASP A 429 -9.85 19.90 4.76
CA ASP A 429 -10.45 18.57 4.86
C ASP A 429 -11.36 18.26 3.64
N LEU A 430 -12.15 19.23 3.20
CA LEU A 430 -13.00 19.07 2.00
C LEU A 430 -12.17 18.92 0.72
N ASP A 431 -11.07 19.66 0.61
CA ASP A 431 -10.12 19.54 -0.51
C ASP A 431 -9.41 18.19 -0.48
N ASN A 432 -8.99 17.72 0.71
CA ASN A 432 -8.41 16.38 0.89
C ASN A 432 -9.40 15.26 0.54
N LEU A 433 -10.68 15.39 0.92
CA LEU A 433 -11.72 14.44 0.52
C LEU A 433 -11.94 14.42 -1.00
N LYS A 434 -11.91 15.59 -1.65
CA LYS A 434 -12.02 15.68 -3.12
C LYS A 434 -10.83 15.01 -3.80
N LEU A 435 -9.62 15.26 -3.32
CA LEU A 435 -8.41 14.61 -3.81
C LEU A 435 -8.47 13.09 -3.62
N ALA A 436 -8.96 12.63 -2.46
CA ALA A 436 -9.16 11.21 -2.19
C ALA A 436 -10.12 10.55 -3.20
N GLU A 437 -11.24 11.19 -3.51
CA GLU A 437 -12.18 10.71 -4.52
C GLU A 437 -11.55 10.63 -5.92
N ASP A 438 -10.79 11.67 -6.34
CA ASP A 438 -10.15 11.74 -7.64
C ASP A 438 -9.02 10.69 -7.78
N LEU A 439 -8.18 10.52 -6.76
CA LEU A 439 -7.13 9.51 -6.74
C LEU A 439 -7.69 8.09 -6.70
N THR A 440 -8.78 7.85 -5.96
CA THR A 440 -9.43 6.52 -5.94
C THR A 440 -9.94 6.15 -7.32
N LYS A 441 -10.48 7.13 -8.06
CA LYS A 441 -10.85 6.90 -9.46
C LYS A 441 -9.64 6.46 -10.28
N THR A 442 -8.52 7.16 -10.18
CA THR A 442 -7.29 6.80 -10.91
C THR A 442 -6.79 5.41 -10.54
N CYS A 443 -6.80 5.06 -9.25
CA CYS A 443 -6.43 3.72 -8.79
C CYS A 443 -7.35 2.63 -9.38
N PHE A 444 -8.65 2.88 -9.46
CA PHE A 444 -9.58 1.96 -10.12
C PHE A 444 -9.33 1.88 -11.64
N GLU A 445 -9.02 3.01 -12.29
CA GLU A 445 -8.74 3.01 -13.73
C GLU A 445 -7.44 2.26 -14.09
N MET A 446 -6.48 2.12 -13.17
CA MET A 446 -5.34 1.21 -13.36
C MET A 446 -5.77 -0.25 -13.56
N TYR A 447 -6.91 -0.66 -13.01
CA TYR A 447 -7.52 -1.97 -13.27
C TYR A 447 -8.28 -1.99 -14.59
N SER A 448 -9.10 -0.98 -14.86
CA SER A 448 -10.01 -0.94 -16.02
C SER A 448 -9.29 -0.93 -17.37
N VAL A 449 -8.09 -0.36 -17.43
CA VAL A 449 -7.30 -0.27 -18.67
C VAL A 449 -6.59 -1.55 -19.07
N THR A 450 -6.59 -2.57 -18.22
CA THR A 450 -5.93 -3.85 -18.51
C THR A 450 -6.90 -4.89 -19.12
N SER A 451 -6.36 -5.86 -19.84
CA SER A 451 -7.18 -6.94 -20.44
C SER A 451 -7.73 -7.92 -19.40
N THR A 452 -7.09 -8.02 -18.22
CA THR A 452 -7.54 -8.87 -17.12
C THR A 452 -8.49 -8.17 -16.16
N GLY A 453 -8.56 -6.84 -16.19
CA GLY A 453 -9.23 -6.06 -15.14
C GLY A 453 -8.48 -6.08 -13.80
N LEU A 454 -7.16 -6.37 -13.81
CA LEU A 454 -6.26 -6.30 -12.65
C LEU A 454 -5.17 -5.26 -12.90
N ALA A 455 -4.82 -4.48 -11.88
CA ALA A 455 -3.84 -3.42 -12.00
C ALA A 455 -2.40 -3.96 -12.13
N PRO A 456 -1.52 -3.26 -12.86
CA PRO A 456 -0.07 -3.49 -12.80
C PRO A 456 0.50 -2.97 -11.47
N GLU A 457 1.72 -3.39 -11.11
CA GLU A 457 2.44 -2.86 -9.95
C GLU A 457 2.81 -1.39 -10.08
N ILE A 458 3.08 -0.94 -11.32
CA ILE A 458 3.46 0.45 -11.60
C ILE A 458 2.76 0.92 -12.86
N ALA A 459 2.16 2.10 -12.77
CA ALA A 459 1.63 2.85 -13.91
C ALA A 459 2.45 4.12 -14.15
N TYR A 460 2.49 4.54 -15.43
CA TYR A 460 2.99 5.84 -15.84
C TYR A 460 1.85 6.59 -16.52
N PHE A 461 1.91 7.91 -16.50
CA PHE A 461 0.83 8.73 -17.04
C PHE A 461 1.34 9.62 -18.17
N HIS A 462 0.58 9.71 -19.26
CA HIS A 462 0.80 10.73 -20.25
C HIS A 462 0.51 12.12 -19.64
N THR A 463 1.41 13.03 -19.85
CA THR A 463 1.25 14.45 -19.49
C THR A 463 1.61 15.33 -20.69
N LYS A 464 1.47 16.64 -20.56
CA LYS A 464 1.87 17.57 -21.62
C LYS A 464 3.36 17.46 -21.98
N ASP A 465 4.18 17.12 -20.97
CA ASP A 465 5.64 17.09 -21.08
C ASP A 465 6.20 15.65 -21.19
N TYR A 466 5.37 14.64 -20.99
CA TYR A 466 5.77 13.23 -21.06
C TYR A 466 4.76 12.43 -21.88
N PHE A 467 5.23 11.95 -23.01
CA PHE A 467 4.47 11.08 -23.91
C PHE A 467 5.36 9.92 -24.37
N GLU A 468 4.91 8.69 -24.10
CA GLU A 468 5.58 7.48 -24.56
C GLU A 468 4.63 6.73 -25.50
N SER A 469 5.05 6.48 -26.73
CA SER A 469 4.21 5.80 -27.72
C SER A 469 4.06 4.31 -27.39
N GLY A 470 2.82 3.90 -27.23
CA GLY A 470 2.31 2.56 -27.48
C GLY A 470 2.86 1.43 -26.63
N LEU A 471 2.16 1.10 -25.57
CA LEU A 471 2.23 -0.23 -24.99
C LEU A 471 0.99 -1.02 -25.42
N ASP A 472 1.17 -1.95 -26.35
CA ASP A 472 0.13 -2.91 -26.72
C ASP A 472 -0.26 -3.76 -25.52
N GLY A 473 -1.56 -3.95 -25.31
CA GLY A 473 -2.09 -4.84 -24.30
C GLY A 473 -3.13 -4.25 -23.35
N GLY A 474 -3.44 -2.96 -23.49
CA GLY A 474 -4.51 -2.31 -22.73
C GLY A 474 -5.91 -2.71 -23.21
N ASN A 475 -6.89 -2.55 -22.36
CA ASN A 475 -8.30 -2.67 -22.71
C ASN A 475 -8.71 -1.48 -23.58
N LYS A 476 -8.75 -1.68 -24.89
CA LYS A 476 -9.08 -0.62 -25.88
C LYS A 476 -10.48 -0.03 -25.74
N SER A 477 -11.36 -0.66 -24.94
CA SER A 477 -12.69 -0.12 -24.63
C SER A 477 -12.71 0.85 -23.45
N SER A 478 -11.63 0.93 -22.65
CA SER A 478 -11.50 1.93 -21.59
C SER A 478 -11.23 3.31 -22.18
N GLU A 479 -11.92 4.33 -21.69
CA GLU A 479 -11.70 5.72 -22.10
C GLU A 479 -10.34 6.26 -21.62
N TYR A 480 -9.74 5.62 -20.59
CA TYR A 480 -8.47 6.03 -19.97
C TYR A 480 -7.25 5.31 -20.51
N VAL A 481 -7.40 4.44 -21.50
CA VAL A 481 -6.30 3.67 -22.07
C VAL A 481 -5.19 4.56 -22.69
N ASN A 482 -5.54 5.77 -23.08
CA ASN A 482 -4.59 6.76 -23.62
C ASN A 482 -3.92 7.63 -22.54
N ASP A 483 -4.38 7.53 -21.29
CA ASP A 483 -3.81 8.28 -20.15
C ASP A 483 -2.75 7.47 -19.41
N ILE A 484 -2.88 6.13 -19.41
CA ILE A 484 -2.10 5.22 -18.58
C ILE A 484 -1.17 4.38 -19.45
N ILE A 485 0.11 4.38 -19.11
CA ILE A 485 1.17 3.61 -19.75
C ILE A 485 1.60 2.49 -18.80
N ILE A 486 1.63 1.24 -19.28
CA ILE A 486 2.10 0.09 -18.51
C ILE A 486 3.38 -0.44 -19.17
N LYS A 487 4.54 -0.25 -18.54
CA LYS A 487 5.82 -0.74 -19.06
C LYS A 487 5.96 -2.24 -18.89
N HIS A 488 6.73 -2.88 -19.75
CA HIS A 488 6.86 -4.35 -19.75
C HIS A 488 7.36 -4.91 -18.40
N ALA A 489 8.27 -4.23 -17.73
CA ALA A 489 8.82 -4.66 -16.45
C ALA A 489 7.80 -4.57 -15.29
N ASP A 490 6.74 -3.77 -15.46
CA ASP A 490 5.82 -3.36 -14.40
C ASP A 490 4.43 -4.00 -14.52
N ARG A 491 4.22 -4.89 -15.52
CA ARG A 491 2.93 -5.50 -15.88
C ARG A 491 2.42 -6.56 -14.90
N HIS A 492 3.22 -6.92 -13.92
CA HIS A 492 2.85 -7.94 -12.95
C HIS A 492 1.83 -7.42 -11.93
N ASN A 493 1.11 -8.34 -11.30
CA ASN A 493 0.15 -8.07 -10.23
C ASN A 493 0.43 -9.03 -9.07
N LEU A 494 0.57 -8.50 -7.87
CA LEU A 494 0.90 -9.25 -6.66
C LEU A 494 -0.30 -9.45 -5.73
N LEU A 495 -1.54 -9.31 -6.22
CA LEU A 495 -2.77 -9.43 -5.42
C LEU A 495 -2.93 -8.31 -4.35
N ARG A 496 -2.37 -7.14 -4.57
CA ARG A 496 -2.25 -6.05 -3.60
C ARG A 496 -3.57 -5.45 -3.12
N PRO A 497 -3.59 -4.95 -1.86
CA PRO A 497 -4.78 -4.45 -1.19
C PRO A 497 -5.05 -2.94 -1.36
N GLU A 498 -4.08 -2.07 -1.67
CA GLU A 498 -4.14 -0.63 -1.40
C GLU A 498 -5.33 0.07 -2.09
N THR A 499 -5.70 -0.39 -3.30
CA THR A 499 -6.91 0.13 -3.96
C THR A 499 -8.18 -0.30 -3.22
N VAL A 500 -8.31 -1.58 -2.85
CA VAL A 500 -9.52 -2.06 -2.14
C VAL A 500 -9.58 -1.54 -0.70
N GLU A 501 -8.44 -1.24 -0.06
CA GLU A 501 -8.37 -0.49 1.19
C GLU A 501 -9.02 0.88 1.03
N SER A 502 -8.59 1.67 0.04
CA SER A 502 -9.16 2.99 -0.22
C SER A 502 -10.64 2.93 -0.59
N LEU A 503 -11.07 1.91 -1.36
CA LEU A 503 -12.49 1.69 -1.65
C LEU A 503 -13.29 1.42 -0.37
N PHE A 504 -12.76 0.60 0.54
CA PHE A 504 -13.37 0.32 1.83
C PHE A 504 -13.51 1.58 2.69
N VAL A 505 -12.41 2.33 2.87
CA VAL A 505 -12.41 3.55 3.68
C VAL A 505 -13.37 4.60 3.11
N LEU A 506 -13.29 4.86 1.80
CA LEU A 506 -14.17 5.84 1.16
C LEU A 506 -15.63 5.42 1.18
N TYR A 507 -15.94 4.14 1.00
CA TYR A 507 -17.31 3.67 1.17
C TYR A 507 -17.82 3.91 2.59
N ARG A 508 -17.03 3.57 3.62
CA ARG A 508 -17.41 3.78 5.02
C ARG A 508 -17.65 5.25 5.35
N ILE A 509 -16.88 6.15 4.76
CA ILE A 509 -16.96 7.60 4.99
C ILE A 509 -18.08 8.24 4.16
N THR A 510 -18.21 7.92 2.87
CA THR A 510 -19.13 8.61 1.94
C THR A 510 -20.45 7.91 1.76
N GLN A 511 -20.52 6.60 1.99
CA GLN A 511 -21.65 5.71 1.69
C GLN A 511 -22.00 5.67 0.19
N ASP A 512 -21.09 6.07 -0.70
CA ASP A 512 -21.30 6.03 -2.14
C ASP A 512 -21.16 4.58 -2.65
N PRO A 513 -22.24 3.99 -3.23
CA PRO A 513 -22.23 2.59 -3.67
C PRO A 513 -21.24 2.30 -4.81
N LYS A 514 -20.74 3.31 -5.53
CA LYS A 514 -19.75 3.11 -6.60
C LYS A 514 -18.51 2.37 -6.12
N TYR A 515 -18.06 2.63 -4.89
CA TYR A 515 -16.87 1.98 -4.34
C TYR A 515 -17.07 0.48 -4.13
N ARG A 516 -18.28 0.06 -3.74
CA ARG A 516 -18.64 -1.36 -3.67
C ARG A 516 -18.65 -2.01 -5.06
N GLU A 517 -19.20 -1.34 -6.05
CA GLU A 517 -19.27 -1.87 -7.42
C GLU A 517 -17.84 -1.99 -8.03
N TRP A 518 -16.96 -1.02 -7.77
CA TRP A 518 -15.57 -1.11 -8.19
C TRP A 518 -14.82 -2.26 -7.51
N GLY A 519 -15.00 -2.40 -6.19
CA GLY A 519 -14.43 -3.53 -5.44
C GLY A 519 -14.94 -4.89 -5.95
N TRP A 520 -16.21 -4.97 -6.36
CA TRP A 520 -16.76 -6.19 -6.91
C TRP A 520 -16.13 -6.56 -8.26
N GLN A 521 -15.94 -5.60 -9.14
CA GLN A 521 -15.28 -5.83 -10.44
C GLN A 521 -13.82 -6.33 -10.25
N ILE A 522 -13.10 -5.75 -9.28
CA ILE A 522 -11.76 -6.21 -8.92
C ILE A 522 -11.80 -7.65 -8.40
N PHE A 523 -12.74 -7.96 -7.52
CA PHE A 523 -12.90 -9.33 -6.98
C PHE A 523 -13.22 -10.35 -8.06
N GLU A 524 -14.14 -10.04 -8.98
CA GLU A 524 -14.45 -10.93 -10.13
C GLU A 524 -13.21 -11.19 -11.00
N SER A 525 -12.35 -10.19 -11.17
CA SER A 525 -11.11 -10.34 -11.91
C SER A 525 -10.10 -11.25 -11.17
N PHE A 526 -10.00 -11.14 -9.85
CA PHE A 526 -9.21 -12.07 -9.04
C PHE A 526 -9.73 -13.51 -9.17
N GLU A 527 -11.03 -13.73 -8.99
CA GLU A 527 -11.65 -15.06 -9.14
C GLU A 527 -11.38 -15.68 -10.52
N LYS A 528 -11.49 -14.89 -11.56
CA LYS A 528 -11.36 -15.35 -12.93
C LYS A 528 -9.93 -15.67 -13.34
N TYR A 529 -8.96 -14.86 -12.93
CA TYR A 529 -7.62 -14.92 -13.51
C TYR A 529 -6.53 -15.42 -12.57
N THR A 530 -6.73 -15.31 -11.26
CA THR A 530 -5.68 -15.64 -10.28
C THR A 530 -5.93 -16.94 -9.52
N LYS A 531 -7.18 -17.39 -9.43
CA LYS A 531 -7.57 -18.63 -8.75
C LYS A 531 -6.85 -19.86 -9.29
N VAL A 532 -6.41 -20.74 -8.40
CA VAL A 532 -5.76 -22.01 -8.72
C VAL A 532 -6.63 -23.15 -8.22
N GLU A 533 -7.01 -24.10 -9.10
CA GLU A 533 -7.97 -25.18 -8.77
C GLU A 533 -7.55 -26.02 -7.57
N SER A 534 -6.25 -26.26 -7.36
CA SER A 534 -5.73 -27.07 -6.25
C SER A 534 -5.82 -26.39 -4.89
N GLY A 535 -6.20 -25.09 -4.85
CA GLY A 535 -6.26 -24.22 -3.70
C GLY A 535 -5.28 -23.03 -3.82
N GLY A 536 -5.68 -21.87 -3.33
CA GLY A 536 -4.89 -20.65 -3.40
C GLY A 536 -5.18 -19.76 -4.62
N TYR A 537 -4.54 -18.61 -4.64
CA TYR A 537 -4.56 -17.63 -5.73
C TYR A 537 -3.13 -17.29 -6.11
N SER A 538 -2.86 -17.11 -7.39
CA SER A 538 -1.51 -16.84 -7.88
C SER A 538 -1.39 -15.41 -8.36
N SER A 539 -0.35 -14.71 -7.92
CA SER A 539 0.12 -13.49 -8.58
C SER A 539 0.33 -13.71 -10.08
N LEU A 540 0.31 -12.64 -10.85
CA LEU A 540 0.42 -12.67 -12.31
C LEU A 540 1.70 -11.96 -12.77
N ASP A 541 2.33 -12.48 -13.83
CA ASP A 541 3.49 -11.84 -14.45
C ASP A 541 3.10 -10.77 -15.48
N ASP A 542 1.92 -10.86 -16.08
CA ASP A 542 1.44 -9.90 -17.07
C ASP A 542 -0.09 -9.77 -17.06
N VAL A 543 -0.59 -8.63 -16.62
CA VAL A 543 -2.04 -8.31 -16.58
C VAL A 543 -2.59 -7.85 -17.93
N THR A 544 -1.74 -7.61 -18.92
CA THR A 544 -2.14 -7.10 -20.24
C THR A 544 -2.48 -8.20 -21.22
N THR A 545 -2.22 -9.47 -20.88
CA THR A 545 -2.48 -10.65 -21.72
C THR A 545 -3.56 -11.56 -21.14
N VAL A 546 -4.33 -12.22 -22.01
CA VAL A 546 -5.36 -13.19 -21.62
C VAL A 546 -5.18 -14.47 -22.46
N PRO A 547 -4.98 -15.63 -21.82
CA PRO A 547 -4.84 -15.87 -20.38
C PRO A 547 -3.53 -15.29 -19.83
N PRO A 548 -3.55 -14.72 -18.59
CA PRO A 548 -2.34 -14.16 -18.00
C PRO A 548 -1.40 -15.26 -17.51
N PRO A 549 -0.07 -15.10 -17.66
CA PRO A 549 0.90 -16.00 -17.04
C PRO A 549 0.90 -15.84 -15.51
N LYS A 550 0.92 -16.98 -14.81
CA LYS A 550 0.91 -17.03 -13.34
C LYS A 550 2.32 -16.95 -12.78
N ARG A 551 2.51 -16.20 -11.71
CA ARG A 551 3.80 -15.97 -11.02
C ARG A 551 4.09 -16.95 -9.89
N ASP A 552 3.33 -17.95 -9.69
CA ASP A 552 3.48 -18.99 -8.66
C ASP A 552 3.81 -18.44 -7.26
N LYS A 553 3.09 -17.42 -6.83
CA LYS A 553 3.19 -16.84 -5.48
C LYS A 553 1.83 -16.33 -5.02
N MET A 554 1.44 -16.66 -3.80
CA MET A 554 0.35 -16.05 -3.07
C MET A 554 0.96 -15.30 -1.89
N GLU A 555 0.94 -13.99 -1.96
CA GLU A 555 1.46 -13.11 -0.92
C GLU A 555 0.62 -13.24 0.36
N THR A 556 1.21 -13.04 1.55
CA THR A 556 0.52 -13.18 2.83
C THR A 556 -0.64 -12.20 2.95
N PHE A 557 -0.44 -10.96 2.49
CA PHE A 557 -1.43 -9.90 2.53
C PHE A 557 -2.69 -10.17 1.68
N PHE A 558 -2.69 -11.17 0.79
CA PHE A 558 -3.93 -11.51 0.08
C PHE A 558 -5.00 -12.01 1.05
N LEU A 559 -4.62 -12.87 2.01
CA LEU A 559 -5.50 -13.32 3.10
C LEU A 559 -5.60 -12.28 4.22
N GLY A 560 -4.48 -11.62 4.54
CA GLY A 560 -4.40 -10.65 5.63
C GLY A 560 -5.15 -9.35 5.35
N GLU A 561 -5.10 -8.86 4.10
CA GLU A 561 -5.56 -7.52 3.73
C GLU A 561 -6.61 -7.54 2.61
N THR A 562 -6.22 -8.00 1.40
CA THR A 562 -7.05 -7.85 0.20
C THR A 562 -8.45 -8.43 0.38
N LEU A 563 -8.54 -9.68 0.87
CA LEU A 563 -9.82 -10.32 1.14
C LEU A 563 -10.52 -9.75 2.38
N LYS A 564 -9.77 -9.26 3.38
CA LYS A 564 -10.34 -8.58 4.55
C LYS A 564 -11.05 -7.28 4.15
N TYR A 565 -10.38 -6.41 3.40
CA TYR A 565 -10.94 -5.15 2.94
C TYR A 565 -12.15 -5.35 2.02
N LEU A 566 -12.10 -6.32 1.09
CA LEU A 566 -13.25 -6.68 0.25
C LEU A 566 -14.43 -7.20 1.08
N TYR A 567 -14.18 -8.05 2.09
CA TYR A 567 -15.22 -8.55 2.99
C TYR A 567 -15.89 -7.43 3.78
N LEU A 568 -15.09 -6.51 4.32
CA LEU A 568 -15.56 -5.36 5.08
C LEU A 568 -16.25 -4.30 4.18
N LEU A 569 -15.81 -4.17 2.94
CA LEU A 569 -16.44 -3.29 1.94
C LEU A 569 -17.87 -3.73 1.60
N PHE A 570 -18.10 -5.04 1.45
CA PHE A 570 -19.41 -5.58 1.11
C PHE A 570 -20.29 -5.83 2.32
N GLY A 571 -19.73 -5.78 3.53
CA GLY A 571 -20.41 -6.05 4.78
C GLY A 571 -21.09 -4.85 5.43
N ASP A 572 -21.61 -5.10 6.63
CA ASP A 572 -22.23 -4.08 7.49
C ASP A 572 -21.19 -3.09 8.01
N SER A 573 -21.51 -1.80 7.96
CA SER A 573 -20.64 -0.72 8.40
C SER A 573 -20.39 -0.70 9.93
N SER A 574 -21.20 -1.41 10.72
CA SER A 574 -20.98 -1.56 12.18
C SER A 574 -19.85 -2.53 12.52
N VAL A 575 -19.42 -3.38 11.57
CA VAL A 575 -18.28 -4.29 11.75
C VAL A 575 -16.99 -3.50 11.55
N MET A 576 -16.13 -3.44 12.55
CA MET A 576 -14.86 -2.67 12.54
C MET A 576 -15.05 -1.21 12.10
N PRO A 577 -15.82 -0.40 12.86
CA PRO A 577 -16.06 1.01 12.51
C PRO A 577 -14.77 1.84 12.64
N LEU A 578 -14.53 2.74 11.68
CA LEU A 578 -13.29 3.51 11.54
C LEU A 578 -13.08 4.59 12.63
N ASP A 579 -14.11 4.93 13.39
CA ASP A 579 -14.00 5.82 14.55
C ASP A 579 -13.59 5.10 15.85
N LYS A 580 -13.53 3.75 15.83
CA LYS A 580 -13.12 2.89 16.95
C LYS A 580 -11.90 2.05 16.68
N PHE A 581 -11.58 1.82 15.42
CA PHE A 581 -10.45 1.00 14.99
C PHE A 581 -9.58 1.74 14.00
N VAL A 582 -8.28 1.62 14.16
CA VAL A 582 -7.28 1.96 13.17
C VAL A 582 -6.67 0.65 12.64
N PHE A 583 -6.62 0.52 11.33
CA PHE A 583 -5.94 -0.59 10.68
C PHE A 583 -4.47 -0.23 10.51
N ASN A 584 -3.56 -1.12 10.93
CA ASN A 584 -2.15 -0.93 10.63
C ASN A 584 -1.90 -1.09 9.11
N THR A 585 -0.66 -0.94 8.66
CA THR A 585 -0.34 -1.03 7.23
C THR A 585 -0.40 -2.46 6.66
N GLU A 586 -0.72 -3.48 7.49
CA GLU A 586 -1.04 -4.87 7.11
C GLU A 586 -2.50 -5.23 7.42
N ALA A 587 -3.36 -4.21 7.51
CA ALA A 587 -4.79 -4.35 7.76
C ALA A 587 -5.18 -5.03 9.09
N HIS A 588 -4.30 -5.10 10.08
CA HIS A 588 -4.65 -5.59 11.41
C HIS A 588 -5.38 -4.49 12.20
N PRO A 589 -6.65 -4.68 12.59
CA PRO A 589 -7.38 -3.68 13.37
C PRO A 589 -6.87 -3.61 14.81
N LEU A 590 -6.50 -2.41 15.21
CA LEU A 590 -6.13 -2.07 16.58
C LEU A 590 -7.12 -1.04 17.14
N PRO A 591 -7.54 -1.13 18.41
CA PRO A 591 -8.53 -0.24 18.96
C PRO A 591 -7.98 1.19 19.15
N ILE A 592 -8.82 2.18 18.84
CA ILE A 592 -8.64 3.56 19.26
C ILE A 592 -9.20 3.64 20.68
N LYS A 593 -8.38 4.00 21.68
CA LYS A 593 -8.87 4.14 23.06
C LYS A 593 -9.87 5.30 23.12
N SER A 594 -11.10 5.00 23.50
CA SER A 594 -12.03 6.02 23.98
C SER A 594 -11.60 6.45 25.37
N SER A 595 -11.50 7.78 25.59
CA SER A 595 -11.26 8.43 26.88
C SER A 595 -12.30 8.05 27.94
#